data_506f032b019b78cedac1f5af564b51c7
#
_entry.id   506f032b019b78cedac1f5af564b51c7
#
_cell.length_a   1.000
_cell.length_b   1.000
_cell.length_c   1.000
_cell.angle_alpha   90.00
_cell.angle_beta   90.00
_cell.angle_gamma   90.00
#
_symmetry.space_group_name_H-M   'P 1'
#
loop_
_entity.id
_entity.type
_entity.pdbx_description
1 polymer ?
#
loop_
_entity_poly.entity_id
_entity_poly.type
_entity_poly.pdbx_seq_one_letter_code
_entity_poly.pdbx_strand_id
1 'polypeptide(L)'
;METGDIQIKNAIVHIMDTSLGMAVYSDVELDYGSDFSDFMKNHIARVYNSDDLKQCRFEEGSEVAELIQEVIEEKRDFISMSREMSGKLYEIMQANPDIPSADLLIAYFEIGTNPNLAILKMNYKESYTHSTVAGENGNVNTIIRYRSTLPGGTQKLTEAAIINLSDFGIRLLEKKYEVNGAKENYFSGRYLQCTTKMSQKAKLAVVEKAVEAVQREFLNESEQFEEHMKAKSIIHQEIEEQGSISIPEVTAKVFGNQEAMQEKFREKIEKYNISEEEVIEPKNETTVKKFAKQHLTTDTGIEIKIPMEQYNSTDNIEFMTNEDGTISVLIKNIGHITSK
;
A
#
# COMPACT_ATOMS: atom_id res chain seq x y z
N MET A 1 -7.10 7.15 -11.50
CA MET A 1 -7.54 6.22 -12.55
C MET A 1 -8.83 5.57 -12.11
N GLU A 2 -9.86 5.66 -12.93
CA GLU A 2 -11.17 5.05 -12.73
C GLU A 2 -11.21 3.67 -13.41
N THR A 3 -12.12 2.80 -12.98
CA THR A 3 -12.30 1.48 -13.62
C THR A 3 -12.74 1.58 -15.08
N GLY A 4 -13.46 2.66 -15.44
CA GLY A 4 -13.90 2.94 -16.81
C GLY A 4 -12.76 3.25 -17.78
N ASP A 5 -11.61 3.68 -17.27
CA ASP A 5 -10.43 3.97 -18.10
C ASP A 5 -9.70 2.69 -18.56
N ILE A 6 -10.02 1.53 -17.95
CA ILE A 6 -9.29 0.27 -18.14
C ILE A 6 -9.99 -0.56 -19.21
N GLN A 7 -9.25 -0.92 -20.25
CA GLN A 7 -9.70 -1.83 -21.32
C GLN A 7 -8.84 -3.10 -21.28
N ILE A 8 -9.39 -4.20 -20.72
CA ILE A 8 -8.69 -5.48 -20.69
C ILE A 8 -8.77 -6.11 -22.08
N LYS A 9 -7.64 -6.52 -22.62
CA LYS A 9 -7.51 -7.15 -23.95
C LYS A 9 -7.33 -8.67 -23.84
N ASN A 10 -6.40 -9.10 -22.99
CA ASN A 10 -6.08 -10.50 -22.74
C ASN A 10 -5.99 -10.71 -21.24
N ALA A 11 -6.43 -11.85 -20.75
CA ALA A 11 -6.27 -12.25 -19.37
C ALA A 11 -6.07 -13.75 -19.24
N ILE A 12 -5.26 -14.17 -18.28
CA ILE A 12 -5.01 -15.58 -17.97
C ILE A 12 -4.81 -15.76 -16.48
N VAL A 13 -5.20 -16.92 -15.95
CA VAL A 13 -5.03 -17.29 -14.53
C VAL A 13 -4.25 -18.60 -14.45
N HIS A 14 -3.25 -18.62 -13.57
CA HIS A 14 -2.50 -19.81 -13.21
C HIS A 14 -2.65 -20.09 -11.71
N ILE A 15 -2.95 -21.35 -11.37
CA ILE A 15 -3.13 -21.78 -9.97
C ILE A 15 -1.77 -22.13 -9.39
N MET A 16 -1.36 -21.41 -8.36
CA MET A 16 -0.07 -21.57 -7.69
C MET A 16 -0.27 -21.99 -6.22
N ASP A 17 -1.01 -23.10 -6.05
CA ASP A 17 -1.23 -23.69 -4.74
C ASP A 17 -0.05 -24.61 -4.37
N THR A 18 0.82 -24.12 -3.49
CA THR A 18 2.01 -24.88 -3.06
C THR A 18 1.66 -26.15 -2.29
N SER A 19 0.43 -26.30 -1.77
CA SER A 19 -0.03 -27.51 -1.12
C SER A 19 -0.29 -28.66 -2.10
N LEU A 20 -0.47 -28.39 -3.38
CA LEU A 20 -0.65 -29.38 -4.44
C LEU A 20 0.68 -29.97 -4.95
N GLY A 21 1.82 -29.37 -4.56
CA GLY A 21 3.15 -29.80 -4.98
C GLY A 21 3.52 -29.45 -6.43
N MET A 22 2.59 -28.93 -7.23
CA MET A 22 2.79 -28.45 -8.59
C MET A 22 1.84 -27.31 -8.90
N ALA A 23 2.27 -26.38 -9.75
CA ALA A 23 1.40 -25.36 -10.29
C ALA A 23 0.49 -25.92 -11.37
N VAL A 24 -0.71 -25.38 -11.53
CA VAL A 24 -1.63 -25.71 -12.62
C VAL A 24 -1.68 -24.51 -13.58
N TYR A 25 -1.03 -24.66 -14.72
CA TYR A 25 -0.98 -23.60 -15.73
C TYR A 25 -2.15 -23.73 -16.71
N SER A 26 -2.78 -22.60 -17.04
CA SER A 26 -3.73 -22.53 -18.14
C SER A 26 -3.03 -22.61 -19.49
N ASP A 27 -3.67 -23.31 -20.43
CA ASP A 27 -3.21 -23.41 -21.83
C ASP A 27 -3.99 -22.48 -22.76
N VAL A 28 -4.99 -21.78 -22.24
CA VAL A 28 -5.85 -20.86 -22.97
C VAL A 28 -6.09 -19.60 -22.14
N GLU A 29 -6.39 -18.50 -22.80
CA GLU A 29 -6.82 -17.27 -22.13
C GLU A 29 -8.14 -17.50 -21.39
N LEU A 30 -8.36 -16.68 -20.37
CA LEU A 30 -9.56 -16.74 -19.55
C LEU A 30 -10.78 -16.25 -20.35
N ASP A 31 -11.78 -17.10 -20.47
CA ASP A 31 -13.11 -16.68 -20.93
C ASP A 31 -13.89 -16.10 -19.74
N TYR A 32 -14.30 -14.84 -19.82
CA TYR A 32 -14.92 -14.13 -18.69
C TYR A 32 -16.06 -13.21 -19.15
N GLY A 33 -17.11 -13.15 -18.32
CA GLY A 33 -18.21 -12.20 -18.49
C GLY A 33 -17.92 -10.84 -17.83
N SER A 34 -18.94 -9.96 -17.86
CA SER A 34 -18.88 -8.61 -17.28
C SER A 34 -18.43 -8.57 -15.83
N ASP A 35 -18.98 -9.47 -14.99
CA ASP A 35 -18.72 -9.49 -13.54
C ASP A 35 -17.24 -9.73 -13.23
N PHE A 36 -16.60 -10.66 -13.95
CA PHE A 36 -15.18 -10.93 -13.75
C PHE A 36 -14.29 -9.85 -14.42
N SER A 37 -14.75 -9.25 -15.51
CA SER A 37 -14.11 -8.04 -16.06
C SER A 37 -14.08 -6.92 -15.03
N ASP A 38 -15.18 -6.63 -14.36
CA ASP A 38 -15.27 -5.62 -13.32
C ASP A 38 -14.42 -5.97 -12.09
N PHE A 39 -14.37 -7.26 -11.72
CA PHE A 39 -13.48 -7.75 -10.68
C PHE A 39 -12.01 -7.45 -10.98
N MET A 40 -11.54 -7.75 -12.19
CA MET A 40 -10.16 -7.47 -12.64
C MET A 40 -9.87 -5.96 -12.64
N LYS A 41 -10.76 -5.16 -13.25
CA LYS A 41 -10.63 -3.70 -13.32
C LYS A 41 -10.58 -3.06 -11.93
N ASN A 42 -11.39 -3.54 -11.00
CA ASN A 42 -11.38 -3.08 -9.61
C ASN A 42 -10.03 -3.32 -8.93
N HIS A 43 -9.44 -4.51 -9.10
CA HIS A 43 -8.12 -4.79 -8.54
C HIS A 43 -7.03 -3.95 -9.19
N ILE A 44 -7.02 -3.83 -10.54
CA ILE A 44 -6.06 -3.00 -11.28
C ILE A 44 -6.15 -1.53 -10.84
N ALA A 45 -7.37 -0.96 -10.75
CA ALA A 45 -7.57 0.42 -10.32
C ALA A 45 -7.09 0.65 -8.88
N ARG A 46 -7.37 -0.29 -7.95
CA ARG A 46 -6.90 -0.22 -6.57
C ARG A 46 -5.39 -0.30 -6.44
N VAL A 47 -4.76 -1.19 -7.20
CA VAL A 47 -3.29 -1.26 -7.27
C VAL A 47 -2.75 0.07 -7.77
N TYR A 48 -3.25 0.55 -8.90
CA TYR A 48 -2.78 1.78 -9.55
C TYR A 48 -2.88 3.04 -8.67
N ASN A 49 -3.94 3.13 -7.85
CA ASN A 49 -4.21 4.28 -6.97
C ASN A 49 -3.69 4.10 -5.53
N SER A 50 -2.90 3.07 -5.26
CA SER A 50 -2.40 2.80 -3.91
C SER A 50 -1.19 3.67 -3.57
N ASP A 51 -1.19 4.36 -2.41
CA ASP A 51 -0.04 5.10 -1.89
C ASP A 51 1.08 4.19 -1.33
N ASP A 52 0.80 2.88 -1.20
CA ASP A 52 1.83 1.88 -0.88
C ASP A 52 2.65 1.47 -2.11
N LEU A 53 2.28 1.94 -3.32
CA LEU A 53 3.01 1.64 -4.54
C LEU A 53 4.44 2.17 -4.49
N LYS A 54 5.36 1.29 -4.85
CA LYS A 54 6.73 1.61 -5.18
C LYS A 54 6.86 1.83 -6.68
N GLN A 55 7.63 2.81 -7.08
CA GLN A 55 8.07 2.94 -8.46
C GLN A 55 9.35 2.14 -8.64
N CYS A 56 9.41 1.35 -9.70
CA CYS A 56 10.54 0.44 -9.93
C CYS A 56 10.94 0.49 -11.40
N ARG A 57 12.16 0.02 -11.66
CA ARG A 57 12.66 -0.29 -13.01
C ARG A 57 13.37 -1.63 -12.98
N PHE A 58 13.20 -2.39 -14.03
CA PHE A 58 13.93 -3.65 -14.18
C PHE A 58 15.44 -3.41 -14.12
N GLU A 59 16.13 -4.35 -13.51
CA GLU A 59 17.59 -4.45 -13.57
C GLU A 59 18.02 -5.03 -14.92
N GLU A 60 19.25 -4.77 -15.31
CA GLU A 60 19.83 -5.39 -16.49
C GLU A 60 19.86 -6.91 -16.32
N GLY A 61 19.37 -7.64 -17.32
CA GLY A 61 19.27 -9.10 -17.26
C GLY A 61 18.05 -9.64 -16.50
N SER A 62 17.02 -8.80 -16.24
CA SER A 62 15.76 -9.30 -15.69
C SER A 62 15.08 -10.25 -16.69
N GLU A 63 14.96 -11.52 -16.28
CA GLU A 63 14.30 -12.55 -17.09
C GLU A 63 12.82 -12.24 -17.38
N VAL A 64 12.13 -11.59 -16.42
CA VAL A 64 10.74 -11.16 -16.63
C VAL A 64 10.65 -10.03 -17.65
N ALA A 65 11.62 -9.09 -17.63
CA ALA A 65 11.67 -8.05 -18.66
C ALA A 65 11.93 -8.63 -20.05
N GLU A 66 12.83 -9.61 -20.16
CA GLU A 66 13.12 -10.30 -21.42
C GLU A 66 11.88 -11.00 -21.98
N LEU A 67 11.14 -11.73 -21.15
CA LEU A 67 9.89 -12.38 -21.54
C LEU A 67 8.83 -11.41 -22.06
N ILE A 68 8.70 -10.26 -21.41
CA ILE A 68 7.77 -9.19 -21.84
C ILE A 68 8.24 -8.60 -23.18
N GLN A 69 9.53 -8.34 -23.32
CA GLN A 69 10.12 -7.79 -24.56
C GLN A 69 9.92 -8.74 -25.74
N GLU A 70 10.06 -10.05 -25.53
CA GLU A 70 9.81 -11.05 -26.58
C GLU A 70 8.36 -11.03 -27.09
N VAL A 71 7.38 -10.76 -26.21
CA VAL A 71 5.97 -10.62 -26.64
C VAL A 71 5.76 -9.33 -27.43
N ILE A 72 6.36 -8.21 -27.01
CA ILE A 72 6.28 -6.93 -27.72
C ILE A 72 6.90 -7.07 -29.11
N GLU A 73 7.96 -7.84 -29.24
CA GLU A 73 8.64 -8.12 -30.52
C GLU A 73 8.01 -9.27 -31.34
N GLU A 74 6.85 -9.79 -30.92
CA GLU A 74 6.12 -10.90 -31.57
C GLU A 74 6.94 -12.20 -31.68
N LYS A 75 7.96 -12.38 -30.85
CA LYS A 75 8.79 -13.59 -30.78
C LYS A 75 8.18 -14.67 -29.89
N ARG A 76 7.26 -14.29 -29.03
CA ARG A 76 6.57 -15.15 -28.07
C ARG A 76 5.09 -14.75 -27.98
N ASP A 77 4.20 -15.69 -27.73
CA ASP A 77 2.81 -15.43 -27.44
C ASP A 77 2.57 -15.13 -25.96
N PHE A 78 1.43 -14.49 -25.66
CA PHE A 78 1.03 -14.08 -24.33
C PHE A 78 0.89 -15.26 -23.36
N ILE A 79 0.36 -16.40 -23.81
CA ILE A 79 0.15 -17.59 -22.98
C ILE A 79 1.49 -18.19 -22.57
N SER A 80 2.41 -18.38 -23.49
CA SER A 80 3.75 -18.92 -23.24
C SER A 80 4.54 -18.03 -22.28
N MET A 81 4.49 -16.70 -22.45
CA MET A 81 5.08 -15.73 -21.53
C MET A 81 4.50 -15.89 -20.12
N SER A 82 3.16 -15.88 -20.01
CA SER A 82 2.48 -15.93 -18.70
C SER A 82 2.79 -17.21 -17.94
N ARG A 83 2.91 -18.35 -18.62
CA ARG A 83 3.28 -19.65 -18.04
C ARG A 83 4.70 -19.64 -17.48
N GLU A 84 5.65 -19.10 -18.25
CA GLU A 84 7.05 -19.04 -17.82
C GLU A 84 7.21 -18.07 -16.63
N MET A 85 6.57 -16.90 -16.68
CA MET A 85 6.52 -15.97 -15.56
C MET A 85 5.94 -16.63 -14.31
N SER A 86 4.84 -17.37 -14.44
CA SER A 86 4.20 -18.08 -13.34
C SER A 86 5.08 -19.21 -12.77
N GLY A 87 5.82 -19.91 -13.64
CA GLY A 87 6.77 -20.93 -13.25
C GLY A 87 7.87 -20.39 -12.34
N LYS A 88 8.49 -19.28 -12.76
CA LYS A 88 9.52 -18.60 -11.96
C LYS A 88 9.01 -18.17 -10.58
N LEU A 89 7.80 -17.61 -10.52
CA LEU A 89 7.19 -17.23 -9.24
C LEU A 89 6.87 -18.45 -8.37
N TYR A 90 6.35 -19.52 -8.98
CA TYR A 90 6.01 -20.73 -8.26
C TYR A 90 7.23 -21.42 -7.63
N GLU A 91 8.37 -21.47 -8.33
CA GLU A 91 9.62 -22.00 -7.79
C GLU A 91 10.06 -21.24 -6.52
N ILE A 92 9.96 -19.92 -6.54
CA ILE A 92 10.26 -19.09 -5.37
C ILE A 92 9.28 -19.41 -4.22
N MET A 93 7.98 -19.50 -4.50
CA MET A 93 6.95 -19.82 -3.51
C MET A 93 7.13 -21.22 -2.91
N GLN A 94 7.43 -22.22 -3.74
CA GLN A 94 7.62 -23.61 -3.30
C GLN A 94 8.85 -23.75 -2.39
N ALA A 95 9.93 -23.01 -2.67
CA ALA A 95 11.12 -23.01 -1.85
C ALA A 95 10.96 -22.27 -0.51
N ASN A 96 9.93 -21.42 -0.36
CA ASN A 96 9.77 -20.52 0.78
C ASN A 96 8.32 -20.57 1.33
N PRO A 97 8.03 -21.47 2.29
CA PRO A 97 6.66 -21.74 2.78
C PRO A 97 5.95 -20.55 3.46
N ASP A 98 6.66 -19.50 3.87
CA ASP A 98 6.07 -18.26 4.42
C ASP A 98 5.30 -17.47 3.34
N ILE A 99 5.63 -17.70 2.05
CA ILE A 99 4.92 -17.07 0.94
C ILE A 99 3.61 -17.84 0.69
N PRO A 100 2.45 -17.19 0.83
CA PRO A 100 1.16 -17.88 0.75
C PRO A 100 0.85 -18.35 -0.67
N SER A 101 0.16 -19.50 -0.78
CA SER A 101 -0.46 -19.98 -2.01
C SER A 101 -1.42 -18.94 -2.59
N ALA A 102 -1.52 -18.88 -3.91
CA ALA A 102 -2.26 -17.87 -4.64
C ALA A 102 -2.68 -18.37 -6.03
N ASP A 103 -3.58 -17.64 -6.67
CA ASP A 103 -3.67 -17.63 -8.12
C ASP A 103 -2.89 -16.43 -8.65
N LEU A 104 -2.23 -16.59 -9.79
CA LEU A 104 -1.59 -15.50 -10.51
C LEU A 104 -2.45 -15.11 -11.71
N LEU A 105 -3.07 -13.94 -11.63
CA LEU A 105 -3.79 -13.34 -12.74
C LEU A 105 -2.86 -12.39 -13.48
N ILE A 106 -2.66 -12.65 -14.76
CA ILE A 106 -1.88 -11.80 -15.67
C ILE A 106 -2.84 -11.23 -16.71
N ALA A 107 -2.86 -9.91 -16.87
CA ALA A 107 -3.75 -9.25 -17.81
C ALA A 107 -3.01 -8.17 -18.62
N TYR A 108 -3.14 -8.24 -19.95
CA TYR A 108 -2.80 -7.14 -20.82
C TYR A 108 -3.99 -6.19 -20.92
N PHE A 109 -3.75 -4.90 -20.67
CA PHE A 109 -4.79 -3.89 -20.69
C PHE A 109 -4.26 -2.54 -21.15
N GLU A 110 -5.17 -1.68 -21.58
CA GLU A 110 -4.86 -0.32 -22.01
C GLU A 110 -5.55 0.71 -21.12
N ILE A 111 -4.85 1.84 -20.90
CA ILE A 111 -5.41 3.08 -20.34
C ILE A 111 -5.32 4.14 -21.45
N GLY A 112 -6.46 4.45 -22.08
CA GLY A 112 -6.44 5.19 -23.34
C GLY A 112 -5.71 4.40 -24.42
N THR A 113 -4.56 4.90 -24.87
CA THR A 113 -3.67 4.21 -25.83
C THR A 113 -2.40 3.64 -25.20
N ASN A 114 -2.25 3.74 -23.88
CA ASN A 114 -1.05 3.27 -23.19
C ASN A 114 -1.18 1.79 -22.83
N PRO A 115 -0.35 0.91 -23.37
CA PRO A 115 -0.38 -0.51 -23.08
C PRO A 115 0.27 -0.82 -21.73
N ASN A 116 -0.35 -1.72 -20.97
CA ASN A 116 0.13 -2.13 -19.66
C ASN A 116 -0.06 -3.64 -19.45
N LEU A 117 0.80 -4.23 -18.63
CA LEU A 117 0.67 -5.60 -18.13
C LEU A 117 0.44 -5.56 -16.62
N ALA A 118 -0.67 -6.15 -16.17
CA ALA A 118 -0.93 -6.38 -14.74
C ALA A 118 -0.50 -7.80 -14.36
N ILE A 119 0.21 -7.93 -13.25
CA ILE A 119 0.58 -9.17 -12.58
C ILE A 119 -0.02 -9.09 -11.18
N LEU A 120 -1.10 -9.82 -10.93
CA LEU A 120 -1.87 -9.75 -9.70
C LEU A 120 -1.77 -11.09 -8.97
N LYS A 121 -1.03 -11.14 -7.86
CA LYS A 121 -0.96 -12.33 -7.00
C LYS A 121 -2.14 -12.33 -6.05
N MET A 122 -3.10 -13.21 -6.31
CA MET A 122 -4.36 -13.38 -5.59
C MET A 122 -4.18 -14.36 -4.43
N ASN A 123 -3.58 -13.93 -3.32
CA ASN A 123 -3.36 -14.77 -2.15
C ASN A 123 -4.68 -15.34 -1.63
N TYR A 124 -4.72 -16.65 -1.40
CA TYR A 124 -5.94 -17.33 -0.98
C TYR A 124 -6.49 -16.82 0.35
N LYS A 125 -7.80 -16.79 0.40
CA LYS A 125 -8.59 -16.50 1.59
C LYS A 125 -9.40 -17.72 1.98
N GLU A 126 -9.61 -17.87 3.28
CA GLU A 126 -10.55 -18.84 3.79
C GLU A 126 -11.95 -18.22 3.84
N SER A 127 -12.93 -18.95 3.34
CA SER A 127 -14.33 -18.54 3.38
C SER A 127 -15.25 -19.72 3.71
N TYR A 128 -16.43 -19.42 4.22
CA TYR A 128 -17.46 -20.37 4.51
C TYR A 128 -18.68 -20.10 3.66
N THR A 129 -19.31 -21.15 3.14
CA THR A 129 -20.60 -21.07 2.47
C THR A 129 -21.53 -22.18 3.01
N HIS A 130 -22.82 -22.01 2.78
CA HIS A 130 -23.78 -23.05 3.09
C HIS A 130 -23.97 -24.00 1.90
N SER A 131 -24.34 -25.23 2.19
CA SER A 131 -24.81 -26.20 1.22
C SER A 131 -26.07 -26.87 1.78
N THR A 132 -27.03 -27.06 0.90
CA THR A 132 -28.28 -27.76 1.25
C THR A 132 -28.37 -29.04 0.45
N VAL A 133 -28.56 -30.14 1.15
CA VAL A 133 -28.77 -31.49 0.54
C VAL A 133 -30.17 -31.97 0.94
N ALA A 134 -30.92 -32.45 -0.03
CA ALA A 134 -32.21 -33.10 0.23
C ALA A 134 -31.96 -34.48 0.89
N GLY A 135 -32.46 -34.66 2.12
CA GLY A 135 -32.42 -35.90 2.87
C GLY A 135 -33.78 -36.53 2.96
N GLU A 136 -33.86 -37.77 3.46
CA GLU A 136 -35.11 -38.54 3.62
C GLU A 136 -36.14 -37.84 4.55
N ASN A 137 -35.65 -37.05 5.53
CA ASN A 137 -36.49 -36.32 6.51
C ASN A 137 -36.56 -34.81 6.27
N GLY A 138 -36.23 -34.31 5.05
CA GLY A 138 -36.21 -32.90 4.69
C GLY A 138 -34.83 -32.40 4.33
N ASN A 139 -34.71 -31.09 4.17
CA ASN A 139 -33.44 -30.44 3.79
C ASN A 139 -32.43 -30.42 4.96
N VAL A 140 -31.21 -30.80 4.68
CA VAL A 140 -30.08 -30.71 5.62
C VAL A 140 -29.15 -29.62 5.17
N ASN A 141 -29.03 -28.56 5.98
CA ASN A 141 -28.10 -27.45 5.74
C ASN A 141 -26.76 -27.73 6.44
N THR A 142 -25.69 -27.58 5.69
CA THR A 142 -24.32 -27.74 6.20
C THR A 142 -23.48 -26.49 5.87
N ILE A 143 -22.40 -26.31 6.61
CA ILE A 143 -21.40 -25.26 6.32
C ILE A 143 -20.18 -25.91 5.69
N ILE A 144 -19.83 -25.43 4.51
CA ILE A 144 -18.63 -25.85 3.77
C ILE A 144 -17.57 -24.78 3.89
N ARG A 145 -16.34 -25.20 4.18
CA ARG A 145 -15.16 -24.34 4.25
C ARG A 145 -14.37 -24.43 2.95
N TYR A 146 -14.16 -23.31 2.30
CA TYR A 146 -13.26 -23.15 1.18
C TYR A 146 -11.95 -22.52 1.65
N ARG A 147 -10.80 -23.12 1.33
CA ARG A 147 -9.48 -22.65 1.76
C ARG A 147 -8.76 -21.84 0.69
N SER A 148 -9.20 -21.92 -0.56
CA SER A 148 -8.57 -21.30 -1.72
C SER A 148 -9.55 -20.42 -2.49
N THR A 149 -10.18 -19.46 -1.78
CA THR A 149 -10.99 -18.43 -2.43
C THR A 149 -10.15 -17.21 -2.75
N LEU A 150 -10.44 -16.58 -3.90
CA LEU A 150 -9.80 -15.34 -4.30
C LEU A 150 -10.20 -14.18 -3.38
N PRO A 151 -9.33 -13.17 -3.21
CA PRO A 151 -9.70 -11.93 -2.52
C PRO A 151 -10.84 -11.25 -3.29
N GLY A 152 -11.87 -10.80 -2.58
CA GLY A 152 -12.98 -10.05 -3.20
C GLY A 152 -12.52 -8.78 -3.90
N GLY A 153 -13.24 -8.30 -4.90
CA GLY A 153 -12.86 -7.14 -5.73
C GLY A 153 -12.64 -5.82 -4.97
N THR A 154 -13.10 -5.74 -3.71
CA THR A 154 -12.83 -4.61 -2.81
C THR A 154 -11.65 -4.84 -1.87
N GLN A 155 -11.07 -6.04 -1.82
CA GLN A 155 -9.94 -6.34 -0.95
C GLN A 155 -8.62 -5.87 -1.57
N LYS A 156 -7.70 -5.41 -0.71
CA LYS A 156 -6.37 -4.98 -1.12
C LYS A 156 -5.49 -6.20 -1.36
N LEU A 157 -4.81 -6.20 -2.50
CA LEU A 157 -3.72 -7.14 -2.76
C LEU A 157 -2.46 -6.72 -2.01
N THR A 158 -1.66 -7.69 -1.60
CA THR A 158 -0.37 -7.46 -0.94
C THR A 158 0.79 -7.52 -1.90
N GLU A 159 0.60 -8.18 -3.06
CA GLU A 159 1.61 -8.35 -4.10
C GLU A 159 0.96 -8.20 -5.46
N ALA A 160 1.41 -7.20 -6.20
CA ALA A 160 0.97 -6.93 -7.56
C ALA A 160 1.96 -6.01 -8.28
N ALA A 161 2.06 -6.14 -9.59
CA ALA A 161 2.80 -5.22 -10.42
C ALA A 161 1.95 -4.75 -11.60
N ILE A 162 2.07 -3.47 -11.96
CA ILE A 162 1.58 -2.90 -13.20
C ILE A 162 2.79 -2.37 -13.96
N ILE A 163 3.05 -2.94 -15.11
CA ILE A 163 4.18 -2.62 -15.97
C ILE A 163 3.67 -1.85 -17.17
N ASN A 164 4.17 -0.65 -17.38
CA ASN A 164 3.92 0.12 -18.59
C ASN A 164 4.79 -0.45 -19.72
N LEU A 165 4.18 -0.92 -20.81
CA LEU A 165 4.89 -1.58 -21.90
C LEU A 165 5.58 -0.62 -22.86
N SER A 166 5.37 0.71 -22.72
CA SER A 166 6.03 1.72 -23.53
C SER A 166 7.40 2.13 -22.97
N ASP A 167 7.58 2.13 -21.64
CA ASP A 167 8.80 2.60 -20.98
C ASP A 167 9.37 1.66 -19.90
N PHE A 168 8.75 0.49 -19.72
CA PHE A 168 9.10 -0.53 -18.72
C PHE A 168 9.09 -0.02 -17.29
N GLY A 169 8.40 1.09 -17.03
CA GLY A 169 8.14 1.58 -15.68
C GLY A 169 7.20 0.66 -14.91
N ILE A 170 7.57 0.29 -13.69
CA ILE A 170 6.82 -0.64 -12.85
C ILE A 170 6.20 0.12 -11.68
N ARG A 171 4.91 -0.14 -11.42
CA ARG A 171 4.20 0.20 -10.20
C ARG A 171 3.98 -1.06 -9.40
N LEU A 172 4.60 -1.16 -8.23
CA LEU A 172 4.73 -2.39 -7.47
C LEU A 172 4.08 -2.27 -6.09
N LEU A 173 3.23 -3.23 -5.75
CA LEU A 173 2.86 -3.57 -4.38
C LEU A 173 3.60 -4.82 -3.96
N GLU A 174 4.21 -4.81 -2.78
CA GLU A 174 4.85 -5.99 -2.23
C GLU A 174 4.87 -6.00 -0.70
N LYS A 175 4.99 -7.17 -0.14
CA LYS A 175 5.13 -7.43 1.28
C LYS A 175 6.41 -8.24 1.51
N LYS A 176 7.04 -8.04 2.67
CA LYS A 176 8.18 -8.86 3.08
C LYS A 176 7.71 -10.20 3.64
N TYR A 177 8.36 -11.25 3.19
CA TYR A 177 8.20 -12.61 3.72
C TYR A 177 9.56 -13.16 4.15
N GLU A 178 9.55 -14.22 4.93
CA GLU A 178 10.77 -14.96 5.25
C GLU A 178 11.18 -15.78 4.03
N VAL A 179 12.34 -15.46 3.47
CA VAL A 179 12.92 -16.12 2.31
C VAL A 179 14.35 -16.48 2.65
N ASN A 180 14.69 -17.78 2.60
CA ASN A 180 15.99 -18.29 3.01
C ASN A 180 16.45 -17.82 4.41
N GLY A 181 15.53 -17.72 5.37
CA GLY A 181 15.80 -17.34 6.76
C GLY A 181 15.93 -15.84 7.02
N ALA A 182 15.64 -14.97 6.04
CA ALA A 182 15.65 -13.53 6.18
C ALA A 182 14.36 -12.89 5.64
N LYS A 183 13.90 -11.81 6.29
CA LYS A 183 12.75 -11.03 5.78
C LYS A 183 13.17 -10.15 4.61
N GLU A 184 12.71 -10.49 3.41
CA GLU A 184 13.01 -9.74 2.19
C GLU A 184 11.79 -9.47 1.32
N ASN A 185 11.96 -8.54 0.38
CA ASN A 185 11.01 -8.23 -0.68
C ASN A 185 11.30 -9.14 -1.88
N TYR A 186 10.86 -10.39 -1.83
CA TYR A 186 11.15 -11.37 -2.88
C TYR A 186 10.53 -11.02 -4.23
N PHE A 187 9.38 -10.32 -4.21
CA PHE A 187 8.62 -10.03 -5.42
C PHE A 187 9.37 -9.04 -6.33
N SER A 188 10.00 -8.00 -5.76
CA SER A 188 10.89 -7.11 -6.51
C SER A 188 12.26 -7.74 -6.77
N GLY A 189 12.91 -8.28 -5.72
CA GLY A 189 14.32 -8.66 -5.80
C GLY A 189 14.58 -9.97 -6.52
N ARG A 190 13.70 -10.98 -6.32
CA ARG A 190 13.92 -12.32 -6.91
C ARG A 190 13.06 -12.58 -8.13
N TYR A 191 11.78 -12.17 -8.09
CA TYR A 191 10.86 -12.47 -9.17
C TYR A 191 10.97 -11.46 -10.31
N LEU A 192 10.73 -10.18 -10.04
CA LEU A 192 10.79 -9.15 -11.09
C LEU A 192 12.21 -8.69 -11.41
N GLN A 193 13.14 -8.87 -10.48
CA GLN A 193 14.52 -8.38 -10.60
C GLN A 193 14.53 -6.88 -10.96
N CYS A 194 14.02 -6.07 -10.03
CA CYS A 194 13.88 -4.63 -10.23
C CYS A 194 14.33 -3.82 -9.00
N THR A 195 14.90 -2.64 -9.26
CA THR A 195 15.22 -1.66 -8.23
C THR A 195 13.99 -0.87 -7.84
N THR A 196 13.79 -0.68 -6.53
CA THR A 196 12.59 -0.03 -6.00
C THR A 196 12.89 1.35 -5.43
N LYS A 197 12.02 2.32 -5.70
CA LYS A 197 11.96 3.59 -4.97
C LYS A 197 10.88 3.53 -3.90
N MET A 198 11.07 4.28 -2.81
CA MET A 198 10.14 4.33 -1.69
C MET A 198 8.75 4.81 -2.14
N SER A 199 7.69 4.23 -1.58
CA SER A 199 6.31 4.65 -1.84
C SER A 199 6.00 6.00 -1.18
N GLN A 200 4.99 6.74 -1.69
CA GLN A 200 4.58 8.03 -1.14
C GLN A 200 4.23 7.92 0.36
N LYS A 201 3.50 6.88 0.73
CA LYS A 201 3.15 6.60 2.12
C LYS A 201 4.38 6.31 3.00
N ALA A 202 5.36 5.58 2.48
CA ALA A 202 6.59 5.31 3.21
C ALA A 202 7.44 6.57 3.39
N LYS A 203 7.54 7.41 2.36
CA LYS A 203 8.23 8.71 2.43
C LYS A 203 7.59 9.62 3.48
N LEU A 204 6.25 9.70 3.48
CA LEU A 204 5.51 10.48 4.46
C LEU A 204 5.77 10.00 5.89
N ALA A 205 5.79 8.68 6.11
CA ALA A 205 6.12 8.11 7.41
C ALA A 205 7.57 8.38 7.85
N VAL A 206 8.51 8.47 6.90
CA VAL A 206 9.90 8.88 7.18
C VAL A 206 9.96 10.35 7.59
N VAL A 207 9.25 11.23 6.89
CA VAL A 207 9.19 12.66 7.21
C VAL A 207 8.64 12.86 8.63
N GLU A 208 7.50 12.23 8.98
CA GLU A 208 6.93 12.28 10.33
C GLU A 208 7.95 11.86 11.40
N LYS A 209 8.57 10.68 11.20
CA LYS A 209 9.57 10.16 12.14
C LYS A 209 10.82 11.02 12.24
N ALA A 210 11.26 11.62 11.14
CA ALA A 210 12.41 12.51 11.13
C ALA A 210 12.13 13.80 11.92
N VAL A 211 10.94 14.39 11.73
CA VAL A 211 10.48 15.54 12.51
C VAL A 211 10.46 15.19 14.00
N GLU A 212 9.78 14.10 14.38
CA GLU A 212 9.70 13.65 15.78
C GLU A 212 11.08 13.41 16.40
N ALA A 213 11.99 12.78 15.65
CA ALA A 213 13.34 12.48 16.12
C ALA A 213 14.19 13.75 16.31
N VAL A 214 14.00 14.79 15.48
CA VAL A 214 14.66 16.08 15.64
C VAL A 214 14.10 16.81 16.87
N GLN A 215 12.79 16.84 17.02
CA GLN A 215 12.14 17.46 18.20
C GLN A 215 12.60 16.81 19.50
N ARG A 216 12.72 15.49 19.56
CA ARG A 216 13.26 14.78 20.75
C ARG A 216 14.72 15.11 21.06
N GLU A 217 15.52 15.41 20.03
CA GLU A 217 16.95 15.70 20.20
C GLU A 217 17.20 17.12 20.71
N PHE A 218 16.32 18.08 20.35
CA PHE A 218 16.54 19.52 20.61
C PHE A 218 15.59 20.13 21.65
N LEU A 219 14.45 19.51 21.94
CA LEU A 219 13.42 20.05 22.83
C LEU A 219 13.36 19.28 24.14
N ASN A 220 12.97 19.95 25.24
CA ASN A 220 12.66 19.29 26.50
C ASN A 220 11.30 18.56 26.42
N GLU A 221 11.02 17.66 27.37
CA GLU A 221 9.81 16.82 27.36
C GLU A 221 8.50 17.61 27.32
N SER A 222 8.44 18.77 27.96
CA SER A 222 7.22 19.60 27.97
C SER A 222 6.97 20.29 26.63
N GLU A 223 8.03 20.68 25.91
CA GLU A 223 7.94 21.30 24.59
C GLU A 223 7.68 20.28 23.48
N GLN A 224 8.18 19.05 23.64
CA GLN A 224 8.06 17.99 22.62
C GLN A 224 6.62 17.69 22.26
N PHE A 225 5.72 17.60 23.23
CA PHE A 225 4.32 17.28 22.97
C PHE A 225 3.66 18.37 22.10
N GLU A 226 3.78 19.62 22.51
CA GLU A 226 3.16 20.76 21.82
C GLU A 226 3.72 20.93 20.39
N GLU A 227 5.05 20.91 20.24
CA GLU A 227 5.69 21.06 18.93
C GLU A 227 5.46 19.85 18.01
N HIS A 228 5.34 18.64 18.57
CA HIS A 228 4.96 17.46 17.79
C HIS A 228 3.54 17.56 17.23
N MET A 229 2.61 18.01 18.05
CA MET A 229 1.22 18.23 17.65
C MET A 229 1.10 19.31 16.58
N LYS A 230 1.85 20.40 16.73
CA LYS A 230 1.93 21.50 15.75
C LYS A 230 2.52 21.03 14.43
N ALA A 231 3.59 20.25 14.46
CA ALA A 231 4.19 19.68 13.24
C ALA A 231 3.21 18.81 12.47
N LYS A 232 2.44 17.96 13.16
CA LYS A 232 1.38 17.16 12.51
C LYS A 232 0.28 18.02 11.91
N SER A 233 -0.10 19.10 12.59
CA SER A 233 -1.08 20.07 12.08
C SER A 233 -0.59 20.73 10.79
N ILE A 234 0.67 21.14 10.76
CA ILE A 234 1.29 21.74 9.56
C ILE A 234 1.28 20.75 8.39
N ILE A 235 1.71 19.50 8.62
CA ILE A 235 1.71 18.45 7.58
C ILE A 235 0.30 18.18 7.07
N HIS A 236 -0.69 18.13 7.97
CA HIS A 236 -2.09 17.93 7.58
C HIS A 236 -2.61 19.09 6.72
N GLN A 237 -2.34 20.33 7.13
CA GLN A 237 -2.76 21.51 6.39
C GLN A 237 -2.18 21.56 4.99
N GLU A 238 -0.88 21.24 4.83
CA GLU A 238 -0.25 21.16 3.50
C GLU A 238 -0.95 20.14 2.60
N ILE A 239 -1.22 18.93 3.13
CA ILE A 239 -1.92 17.88 2.36
C ILE A 239 -3.35 18.32 2.02
N GLU A 240 -4.05 18.99 2.91
CA GLU A 240 -5.45 19.42 2.69
C GLU A 240 -5.54 20.56 1.67
N GLU A 241 -4.64 21.53 1.74
CA GLU A 241 -4.65 22.74 0.87
C GLU A 241 -4.00 22.49 -0.48
N GLN A 242 -2.89 21.73 -0.53
CA GLN A 242 -2.06 21.55 -1.73
C GLN A 242 -2.17 20.13 -2.34
N GLY A 243 -2.77 19.18 -1.63
CA GLY A 243 -2.77 17.77 -2.03
C GLY A 243 -1.41 17.07 -1.90
N SER A 244 -0.39 17.78 -1.43
CA SER A 244 0.99 17.31 -1.33
C SER A 244 1.72 17.96 -0.16
N ILE A 245 2.88 17.40 0.22
CA ILE A 245 3.84 18.09 1.10
C ILE A 245 5.14 18.35 0.35
N SER A 246 5.64 19.56 0.47
CA SER A 246 6.96 19.97 0.01
C SER A 246 7.94 19.89 1.18
N ILE A 247 9.06 19.19 1.00
CA ILE A 247 10.10 19.10 2.05
C ILE A 247 10.61 20.48 2.47
N PRO A 248 10.92 21.42 1.55
CA PRO A 248 11.30 22.78 1.94
C PRO A 248 10.26 23.51 2.79
N GLU A 249 8.97 23.40 2.43
CA GLU A 249 7.90 24.08 3.17
C GLU A 249 7.68 23.47 4.55
N VAL A 250 7.67 22.13 4.66
CA VAL A 250 7.60 21.44 5.97
C VAL A 250 8.79 21.85 6.84
N THR A 251 10.01 21.89 6.28
CA THR A 251 11.20 22.29 7.01
C THR A 251 11.07 23.71 7.55
N ALA A 252 10.64 24.65 6.72
CA ALA A 252 10.48 26.06 7.10
C ALA A 252 9.35 26.27 8.12
N LYS A 253 8.20 25.64 7.93
CA LYS A 253 7.02 25.81 8.78
C LYS A 253 7.16 25.11 10.14
N VAL A 254 7.78 23.92 10.17
CA VAL A 254 7.95 23.14 11.40
C VAL A 254 9.07 23.68 12.29
N PHE A 255 10.22 23.99 11.68
CA PHE A 255 11.42 24.39 12.44
C PHE A 255 11.68 25.90 12.45
N GLY A 256 10.93 26.68 11.66
CA GLY A 256 11.08 28.13 11.60
C GLY A 256 12.53 28.55 11.33
N ASN A 257 13.08 29.43 12.18
CA ASN A 257 14.45 29.94 12.05
C ASN A 257 15.51 29.07 12.82
N GLN A 258 15.18 27.84 13.21
CA GLN A 258 16.08 26.98 13.96
C GLN A 258 16.99 26.20 13.03
N GLU A 259 18.06 26.83 12.52
CA GLU A 259 18.95 26.25 11.49
C GLU A 259 19.50 24.87 11.88
N ALA A 260 19.90 24.66 13.14
CA ALA A 260 20.43 23.39 13.61
C ALA A 260 19.39 22.23 13.51
N MET A 261 18.12 22.51 13.79
CA MET A 261 17.04 21.53 13.65
C MET A 261 16.75 21.25 12.17
N GLN A 262 16.75 22.28 11.32
CA GLN A 262 16.56 22.13 9.88
C GLN A 262 17.66 21.27 9.26
N GLU A 263 18.93 21.54 9.58
CA GLU A 263 20.07 20.75 9.09
C GLU A 263 19.95 19.30 9.55
N LYS A 264 19.62 19.08 10.82
CA LYS A 264 19.42 17.73 11.37
C LYS A 264 18.28 16.98 10.71
N PHE A 265 17.20 17.67 10.37
CA PHE A 265 16.09 17.07 9.63
C PHE A 265 16.53 16.65 8.22
N ARG A 266 17.27 17.50 7.48
CA ARG A 266 17.82 17.16 6.17
C ARG A 266 18.72 15.94 6.22
N GLU A 267 19.66 15.89 7.17
CA GLU A 267 20.51 14.70 7.38
C GLU A 267 19.70 13.41 7.62
N LYS A 268 18.57 13.52 8.36
CA LYS A 268 17.74 12.35 8.67
C LYS A 268 16.97 11.84 7.45
N ILE A 269 16.40 12.70 6.62
CA ILE A 269 15.66 12.30 5.41
C ILE A 269 16.57 11.83 4.28
N GLU A 270 17.76 12.41 4.16
CA GLU A 270 18.77 12.01 3.15
C GLU A 270 19.22 10.55 3.34
N LYS A 271 19.33 10.06 4.59
CA LYS A 271 19.62 8.65 4.89
C LYS A 271 18.62 7.68 4.27
N TYR A 272 17.43 8.15 3.93
CA TYR A 272 16.38 7.38 3.26
C TYR A 272 16.26 7.72 1.77
N ASN A 273 17.26 8.42 1.19
CA ASN A 273 17.24 8.89 -0.19
C ASN A 273 16.02 9.76 -0.53
N ILE A 274 15.54 10.56 0.42
CA ILE A 274 14.54 11.62 0.18
C ILE A 274 15.30 12.91 -0.05
N SER A 275 15.09 13.52 -1.24
CA SER A 275 15.72 14.78 -1.61
C SER A 275 15.15 15.95 -0.80
N GLU A 276 15.98 16.95 -0.54
CA GLU A 276 15.54 18.21 0.09
C GLU A 276 14.48 18.96 -0.72
N GLU A 277 14.44 18.75 -2.03
CA GLU A 277 13.48 19.41 -2.93
C GLU A 277 12.28 18.50 -3.26
N GLU A 278 12.15 17.37 -2.55
CA GLU A 278 11.11 16.39 -2.88
C GLU A 278 9.73 16.88 -2.51
N VAL A 279 8.76 16.56 -3.40
CA VAL A 279 7.32 16.71 -3.15
C VAL A 279 6.70 15.34 -3.00
N ILE A 280 5.97 15.14 -1.91
CA ILE A 280 5.30 13.88 -1.59
C ILE A 280 3.79 14.08 -1.81
N GLU A 281 3.21 13.33 -2.75
CA GLU A 281 1.81 13.45 -3.16
C GLU A 281 1.01 12.20 -2.76
N PRO A 282 0.41 12.12 -1.56
CA PRO A 282 -0.49 11.03 -1.21
C PRO A 282 -1.79 11.18 -2.02
N LYS A 283 -2.16 10.13 -2.75
CA LYS A 283 -3.37 10.12 -3.60
C LYS A 283 -4.54 9.38 -2.97
N ASN A 284 -4.28 8.57 -1.97
CA ASN A 284 -5.30 7.73 -1.35
C ASN A 284 -5.94 8.47 -0.17
N GLU A 285 -7.26 8.64 -0.22
CA GLU A 285 -8.02 9.25 0.87
C GLU A 285 -7.75 8.61 2.24
N THR A 286 -7.45 7.32 2.30
CA THR A 286 -7.14 6.64 3.59
C THR A 286 -5.83 7.15 4.17
N THR A 287 -4.83 7.45 3.34
CA THR A 287 -3.56 8.04 3.78
C THR A 287 -3.80 9.47 4.27
N VAL A 288 -4.55 10.27 3.51
CA VAL A 288 -4.92 11.64 3.88
C VAL A 288 -5.73 11.66 5.19
N LYS A 289 -6.75 10.82 5.29
CA LYS A 289 -7.62 10.71 6.50
C LYS A 289 -6.85 10.29 7.76
N LYS A 290 -5.70 9.64 7.65
CA LYS A 290 -4.83 9.33 8.79
C LYS A 290 -4.30 10.61 9.44
N PHE A 291 -4.03 11.65 8.65
CA PHE A 291 -3.57 12.96 9.13
C PHE A 291 -4.72 13.87 9.58
N ALA A 292 -5.95 13.59 9.15
CA ALA A 292 -7.12 14.38 9.52
C ALA A 292 -7.55 14.21 11.00
N LYS A 293 -6.92 13.31 11.76
CA LYS A 293 -7.23 13.06 13.17
C LYS A 293 -5.97 12.85 13.98
N GLN A 294 -5.89 13.53 15.10
CA GLN A 294 -4.91 13.22 16.15
C GLN A 294 -5.40 12.04 17.00
N HIS A 295 -4.53 11.06 17.19
CA HIS A 295 -4.75 9.95 18.10
C HIS A 295 -3.77 10.11 19.26
N LEU A 296 -4.30 10.33 20.44
CA LEU A 296 -3.54 10.45 21.67
C LEU A 296 -3.90 9.27 22.58
N THR A 297 -2.90 8.72 23.24
CA THR A 297 -3.09 7.70 24.27
C THR A 297 -2.34 8.16 25.51
N THR A 298 -3.04 8.27 26.63
CA THR A 298 -2.42 8.62 27.90
C THR A 298 -1.70 7.40 28.49
N ASP A 299 -0.82 7.64 29.46
CA ASP A 299 -0.15 6.61 30.27
C ASP A 299 -1.14 5.71 31.04
N THR A 300 -2.34 6.24 31.33
CA THR A 300 -3.44 5.52 32.01
C THR A 300 -4.32 4.74 31.02
N GLY A 301 -4.02 4.78 29.69
CA GLY A 301 -4.74 4.04 28.66
C GLY A 301 -5.99 4.77 28.11
N ILE A 302 -6.20 6.05 28.40
CA ILE A 302 -7.28 6.84 27.81
C ILE A 302 -6.90 7.17 26.36
N GLU A 303 -7.75 6.82 25.40
CA GLU A 303 -7.61 7.17 23.99
C GLU A 303 -8.47 8.39 23.64
N ILE A 304 -7.86 9.40 23.05
CA ILE A 304 -8.52 10.62 22.58
C ILE A 304 -8.31 10.74 21.07
N LYS A 305 -9.40 10.88 20.31
CA LYS A 305 -9.37 11.07 18.86
C LYS A 305 -9.92 12.45 18.53
N ILE A 306 -9.04 13.33 18.08
CA ILE A 306 -9.37 14.73 17.84
C ILE A 306 -9.29 14.99 16.32
N PRO A 307 -10.37 15.42 15.65
CA PRO A 307 -10.28 15.94 14.31
C PRO A 307 -9.31 17.14 14.24
N MET A 308 -8.48 17.24 13.21
CA MET A 308 -7.48 18.32 13.10
C MET A 308 -8.11 19.70 13.03
N GLU A 309 -9.28 19.83 12.40
CA GLU A 309 -10.07 21.07 12.40
C GLU A 309 -10.39 21.56 13.82
N GLN A 310 -10.70 20.61 14.72
CA GLN A 310 -10.98 20.92 16.13
C GLN A 310 -9.70 21.18 16.94
N TYR A 311 -8.61 20.49 16.59
CA TYR A 311 -7.32 20.69 17.24
C TYR A 311 -6.78 22.12 16.98
N ASN A 312 -6.93 22.61 15.75
CA ASN A 312 -6.47 23.96 15.37
C ASN A 312 -7.31 25.09 15.97
N SER A 313 -8.42 24.76 16.62
CA SER A 313 -9.31 25.74 17.25
C SER A 313 -9.10 25.76 18.79
N THR A 314 -8.40 26.77 19.27
CA THR A 314 -8.22 27.00 20.73
C THR A 314 -9.53 27.21 21.48
N ASP A 315 -10.62 27.53 20.77
CA ASP A 315 -11.95 27.64 21.34
C ASP A 315 -12.57 26.28 21.69
N ASN A 316 -12.11 25.21 21.02
CA ASN A 316 -12.69 23.88 21.18
C ASN A 316 -11.84 22.94 22.03
N ILE A 317 -10.52 22.99 21.90
CA ILE A 317 -9.60 22.13 22.65
C ILE A 317 -8.38 22.93 23.11
N GLU A 318 -8.01 22.72 24.36
CA GLU A 318 -6.82 23.34 24.96
C GLU A 318 -5.99 22.28 25.68
N PHE A 319 -4.69 22.30 25.44
CA PHE A 319 -3.69 21.48 26.11
C PHE A 319 -2.93 22.41 27.05
N MET A 320 -2.87 22.05 28.35
CA MET A 320 -2.17 22.82 29.37
C MET A 320 -1.09 21.95 30.01
N THR A 321 0.15 22.41 29.97
CA THR A 321 1.22 21.79 30.75
C THR A 321 1.17 22.35 32.19
N ASN A 322 0.96 21.47 33.16
CA ASN A 322 0.91 21.82 34.56
C ASN A 322 2.34 22.04 35.12
N GLU A 323 2.45 22.68 36.30
CA GLU A 323 3.73 22.96 36.94
C GLU A 323 4.52 21.67 37.28
N ASP A 324 3.84 20.56 37.46
CA ASP A 324 4.43 19.25 37.77
C ASP A 324 4.87 18.47 36.47
N GLY A 325 4.71 19.09 35.30
CA GLY A 325 5.04 18.48 34.01
C GLY A 325 3.93 17.58 33.42
N THR A 326 2.81 17.41 34.15
CA THR A 326 1.65 16.67 33.58
C THR A 326 0.90 17.51 32.56
N ILE A 327 0.16 16.85 31.67
CA ILE A 327 -0.63 17.51 30.62
C ILE A 327 -2.12 17.35 30.94
N SER A 328 -2.82 18.47 30.95
CA SER A 328 -4.29 18.52 31.05
C SER A 328 -4.90 18.82 29.72
N VAL A 329 -6.00 18.13 29.35
CA VAL A 329 -6.76 18.37 28.14
C VAL A 329 -8.13 18.90 28.48
N LEU A 330 -8.45 20.09 28.02
CA LEU A 330 -9.74 20.74 28.23
C LEU A 330 -10.50 20.78 26.88
N ILE A 331 -11.67 20.12 26.85
CA ILE A 331 -12.58 20.14 25.70
C ILE A 331 -13.71 21.11 26.03
N LYS A 332 -13.86 22.14 25.20
CA LYS A 332 -14.77 23.26 25.41
C LYS A 332 -15.98 23.20 24.45
N ASN A 333 -17.00 23.98 24.74
CA ASN A 333 -18.15 24.22 23.86
C ASN A 333 -18.88 22.95 23.39
N ILE A 334 -18.98 21.93 24.25
CA ILE A 334 -19.68 20.69 23.96
C ILE A 334 -21.19 20.91 24.14
N GLY A 335 -21.95 20.84 23.04
CA GLY A 335 -23.41 20.94 23.11
C GLY A 335 -24.09 19.67 23.61
N HIS A 336 -23.55 18.48 23.31
CA HIS A 336 -24.14 17.20 23.70
C HIS A 336 -23.09 16.08 23.73
N ILE A 337 -23.21 15.17 24.69
CA ILE A 337 -22.36 13.97 24.80
C ILE A 337 -23.26 12.73 24.76
N THR A 338 -22.96 11.78 23.89
CA THR A 338 -23.61 10.47 23.84
C THR A 338 -22.65 9.35 24.20
N SER A 339 -23.10 8.41 24.99
CA SER A 339 -22.44 7.13 25.21
C SER A 339 -22.79 6.16 24.09
N LYS A 340 -21.79 5.46 23.52
CA LYS A 340 -22.00 4.42 22.52
C LYS A 340 -21.67 3.07 23.12
#